data_97fd7ae5455e8d0814abac33f16fb52d
#
_entry.id   97fd7ae5455e8d0814abac33f16fb52d
#
_cell.length_a   1.000
_cell.length_b   1.000
_cell.length_c   1.000
_cell.angle_alpha   90.00
_cell.angle_beta   90.00
_cell.angle_gamma   90.00
#
_symmetry.space_group_name_H-M   'P 1'
#
loop_
_entity.id
_entity.type
_entity.pdbx_description
1 polymer ?
#
loop_
_entity_poly.entity_id
_entity_poly.type
_entity_poly.pdbx_seq_one_letter_code
_entity_poly.pdbx_strand_id
1 'polypeptide(L)'
;IMDCEDSVATVDAEDKVLAYKNWLGLMKGNLETKFTKDNNVLTRKLNSDLDVFNKVDEKINLKGRSLMLIRNVGHLMTNPAILYENDKEIPEGLMDAMFTTLIAIYDLNNRNISKNSSEKSVYIVKPKMHGPEEVVFTNDIFSKVEEILNLPKYTVKLGIMDEERRTSVNLKECIRAAENRVAFINTGFLDRTGDEIHTSTEAGPFLKKGDMK
;
A
#
# COMPACT_ATOMS: atom_id res chain seq x y z
N ILE A 1 -2.92 -0.82 6.83
CA ILE A 1 -2.21 -1.01 5.56
C ILE A 1 -1.64 -2.41 5.56
N MET A 2 -1.88 -3.17 4.49
CA MET A 2 -1.14 -4.38 4.17
C MET A 2 0.19 -3.97 3.55
N ASP A 3 1.28 -4.61 3.96
CA ASP A 3 2.61 -4.19 3.58
C ASP A 3 3.30 -5.23 2.71
N CYS A 4 3.74 -4.83 1.52
CA CYS A 4 4.59 -5.63 0.63
C CYS A 4 6.02 -5.05 0.55
N GLU A 5 6.32 -3.99 1.31
CA GLU A 5 7.59 -3.32 1.26
C GLU A 5 8.65 -4.07 2.07
N ASP A 6 9.81 -4.14 1.48
CA ASP A 6 11.14 -4.52 1.91
C ASP A 6 11.31 -5.45 3.14
N SER A 7 12.48 -5.41 3.76
CA SER A 7 12.96 -6.28 4.84
C SER A 7 12.09 -6.37 6.09
N VAL A 8 11.09 -5.52 6.24
CA VAL A 8 10.18 -5.56 7.38
C VAL A 8 9.05 -6.56 7.15
N ALA A 9 8.56 -6.66 5.92
CA ALA A 9 7.39 -7.46 5.57
C ALA A 9 7.69 -8.62 4.59
N THR A 10 8.64 -8.41 3.67
CA THR A 10 9.00 -9.39 2.65
C THR A 10 10.51 -9.42 2.42
N VAL A 11 11.15 -10.54 2.67
CA VAL A 11 12.60 -10.74 2.50
C VAL A 11 12.90 -11.50 1.20
N ASP A 12 12.01 -12.41 0.83
CA ASP A 12 12.18 -13.32 -0.30
C ASP A 12 10.88 -13.54 -1.08
N ALA A 13 10.94 -14.44 -2.07
CA ALA A 13 9.80 -14.79 -2.89
C ALA A 13 8.66 -15.46 -2.10
N GLU A 14 8.97 -16.24 -1.07
CA GLU A 14 7.97 -16.94 -0.25
C GLU A 14 7.18 -15.94 0.59
N ASP A 15 7.87 -14.99 1.21
CA ASP A 15 7.25 -13.90 1.95
C ASP A 15 6.35 -13.05 1.03
N LYS A 16 6.80 -12.77 -0.20
CA LYS A 16 6.00 -12.04 -1.20
C LYS A 16 4.72 -12.81 -1.54
N VAL A 17 4.80 -14.09 -1.77
CA VAL A 17 3.63 -14.94 -2.04
C VAL A 17 2.70 -14.96 -0.83
N LEU A 18 3.22 -15.01 0.39
CA LEU A 18 2.43 -14.94 1.60
C LEU A 18 1.70 -13.61 1.74
N ALA A 19 2.37 -12.48 1.44
CA ALA A 19 1.76 -11.16 1.42
C ALA A 19 0.58 -11.11 0.42
N TYR A 20 0.75 -11.64 -0.78
CA TYR A 20 -0.33 -11.70 -1.77
C TYR A 20 -1.49 -12.63 -1.34
N LYS A 21 -1.19 -13.77 -0.71
CA LYS A 21 -2.24 -14.65 -0.14
C LYS A 21 -3.04 -13.94 0.95
N ASN A 22 -2.36 -13.21 1.82
CA ASN A 22 -3.02 -12.43 2.87
C ASN A 22 -3.86 -11.30 2.26
N TRP A 23 -3.36 -10.61 1.23
CA TRP A 23 -4.13 -9.60 0.50
C TRP A 23 -5.39 -10.21 -0.14
N LEU A 24 -5.27 -11.38 -0.74
CA LEU A 24 -6.41 -12.10 -1.30
C LEU A 24 -7.43 -12.48 -0.22
N GLY A 25 -6.99 -12.95 0.93
CA GLY A 25 -7.86 -13.26 2.07
C GLY A 25 -8.61 -12.03 2.59
N LEU A 26 -7.94 -10.86 2.61
CA LEU A 26 -8.59 -9.58 2.93
C LEU A 26 -9.64 -9.21 1.89
N MET A 27 -9.34 -9.33 0.59
CA MET A 27 -10.28 -9.02 -0.48
C MET A 27 -11.46 -10.00 -0.52
N LYS A 28 -11.23 -11.26 -0.18
CA LYS A 28 -12.29 -12.26 -0.01
C LYS A 28 -13.11 -12.08 1.27
N GLY A 29 -12.60 -11.36 2.24
CA GLY A 29 -13.23 -11.18 3.54
C GLY A 29 -13.16 -12.39 4.46
N ASN A 30 -12.24 -13.33 4.21
CA ASN A 30 -12.09 -14.58 4.97
C ASN A 30 -10.70 -14.79 5.57
N LEU A 31 -9.87 -13.75 5.63
CA LEU A 31 -8.57 -13.84 6.25
C LEU A 31 -8.70 -14.17 7.73
N GLU A 32 -8.01 -15.23 8.15
CA GLU A 32 -7.85 -15.58 9.56
C GLU A 32 -6.40 -16.01 9.84
N THR A 33 -5.97 -15.83 11.05
CA THR A 33 -4.67 -16.30 11.53
C THR A 33 -4.77 -16.87 12.93
N LYS A 34 -3.88 -17.82 13.22
CA LYS A 34 -3.72 -18.41 14.55
C LYS A 34 -2.37 -18.00 15.12
N PHE A 35 -2.35 -17.65 16.37
CA PHE A 35 -1.13 -17.29 17.08
C PHE A 35 -1.23 -17.73 18.53
N THR A 36 -0.08 -17.97 19.16
CA THR A 36 -0.03 -18.35 20.57
C THR A 36 0.25 -17.12 21.43
N LYS A 37 -0.59 -16.92 22.44
CA LYS A 37 -0.40 -15.89 23.46
C LYS A 37 -0.68 -16.51 24.82
N ASP A 38 0.24 -16.36 25.78
CA ASP A 38 0.14 -16.88 27.15
C ASP A 38 -0.22 -18.38 27.16
N ASN A 39 0.46 -19.17 26.32
CA ASN A 39 0.25 -20.61 26.10
C ASN A 39 -1.13 -21.02 25.54
N ASN A 40 -1.97 -20.06 25.14
CA ASN A 40 -3.24 -20.31 24.50
C ASN A 40 -3.17 -20.03 22.98
N VAL A 41 -3.72 -20.94 22.19
CA VAL A 41 -3.87 -20.71 20.74
C VAL A 41 -5.10 -19.85 20.51
N LEU A 42 -4.89 -18.67 20.00
CA LEU A 42 -5.95 -17.70 19.66
C LEU A 42 -6.12 -17.67 18.14
N THR A 43 -7.36 -17.59 17.69
CA THR A 43 -7.69 -17.34 16.29
C THR A 43 -8.19 -15.92 16.15
N ARG A 44 -7.55 -15.15 15.28
CA ARG A 44 -8.00 -13.81 14.87
C ARG A 44 -8.54 -13.87 13.46
N LYS A 45 -9.72 -13.31 13.26
CA LYS A 45 -10.41 -13.21 11.97
C LYS A 45 -10.90 -11.78 11.76
N LEU A 46 -11.31 -11.48 10.54
CA LEU A 46 -11.92 -10.20 10.20
C LEU A 46 -13.23 -10.03 10.96
N ASN A 47 -13.48 -8.82 11.46
CA ASN A 47 -14.71 -8.50 12.17
C ASN A 47 -15.91 -8.53 11.20
N SER A 48 -17.04 -8.99 11.70
CA SER A 48 -18.32 -8.86 11.00
C SER A 48 -18.85 -7.44 11.11
N ASP A 49 -19.66 -7.06 10.15
CA ASP A 49 -20.41 -5.80 10.24
C ASP A 49 -21.38 -5.83 11.40
N LEU A 50 -21.71 -4.68 11.95
CA LEU A 50 -22.60 -4.51 13.10
C LEU A 50 -23.88 -3.83 12.66
N ASP A 51 -25.00 -4.44 12.98
CA ASP A 51 -26.30 -3.81 12.86
C ASP A 51 -26.59 -2.98 14.11
N VAL A 52 -26.83 -1.70 13.92
CA VAL A 52 -27.18 -0.74 14.98
C VAL A 52 -28.43 0.03 14.58
N PHE A 53 -29.06 0.68 15.55
CA PHE A 53 -30.24 1.52 15.32
C PHE A 53 -29.86 2.98 15.53
N ASN A 54 -30.34 3.86 14.65
CA ASN A 54 -30.21 5.30 14.82
C ASN A 54 -31.24 5.85 15.82
N LYS A 55 -31.26 7.17 16.01
CA LYS A 55 -32.17 7.84 16.96
C LYS A 55 -33.67 7.73 16.59
N VAL A 56 -33.96 7.29 15.38
CA VAL A 56 -35.34 7.12 14.86
C VAL A 56 -35.66 5.65 14.59
N ASP A 57 -34.96 4.73 15.27
CA ASP A 57 -35.12 3.28 15.18
C ASP A 57 -34.92 2.68 13.77
N GLU A 58 -34.20 3.37 12.90
CA GLU A 58 -33.80 2.82 11.62
C GLU A 58 -32.53 1.98 11.77
N LYS A 59 -32.54 0.80 11.17
CA LYS A 59 -31.38 -0.09 11.16
C LYS A 59 -30.28 0.46 10.26
N ILE A 60 -29.09 0.64 10.83
CA ILE A 60 -27.87 1.04 10.14
C ILE A 60 -26.85 -0.08 10.23
N ASN A 61 -26.21 -0.43 9.12
CA ASN A 61 -25.11 -1.36 9.10
C ASN A 61 -23.77 -0.60 9.21
N LEU A 62 -23.04 -0.82 10.29
CA LEU A 62 -21.69 -0.30 10.48
C LEU A 62 -20.68 -1.35 10.06
N LYS A 63 -19.76 -0.97 9.17
CA LYS A 63 -18.69 -1.87 8.74
C LYS A 63 -17.80 -2.24 9.92
N GLY A 64 -17.60 -3.54 10.14
CA GLY A 64 -16.69 -4.07 11.14
C GLY A 64 -15.22 -3.98 10.75
N ARG A 65 -14.93 -3.63 9.50
CA ARG A 65 -13.60 -3.51 8.92
C ARG A 65 -13.37 -2.10 8.39
N SER A 66 -12.19 -1.54 8.67
CA SER A 66 -11.72 -0.32 8.01
C SER A 66 -11.30 -0.61 6.56
N LEU A 67 -11.32 0.39 5.72
CA LEU A 67 -10.71 0.33 4.39
C LEU A 67 -9.25 -0.11 4.52
N MET A 68 -8.89 -1.19 3.85
CA MET A 68 -7.52 -1.68 3.80
C MET A 68 -6.84 -1.16 2.54
N LEU A 69 -5.70 -0.52 2.73
CA LEU A 69 -4.78 -0.11 1.67
C LEU A 69 -3.63 -1.11 1.60
N ILE A 70 -2.96 -1.18 0.45
CA ILE A 70 -1.76 -1.99 0.29
C ILE A 70 -0.56 -1.11 -0.08
N ARG A 71 0.57 -1.32 0.60
CA ARG A 71 1.83 -0.67 0.26
C ARG A 71 2.64 -1.59 -0.65
N ASN A 72 2.89 -1.15 -1.87
CA ASN A 72 3.81 -1.80 -2.80
C ASN A 72 5.25 -1.38 -2.48
N VAL A 73 6.23 -2.02 -3.10
CA VAL A 73 7.63 -1.56 -2.99
C VAL A 73 7.89 -0.38 -3.93
N GLY A 74 8.99 0.33 -3.67
CA GLY A 74 9.51 1.40 -4.51
C GLY A 74 9.98 0.92 -5.90
N HIS A 75 10.75 1.77 -6.61
CA HIS A 75 11.20 1.44 -7.97
C HIS A 75 12.54 0.69 -8.02
N LEU A 76 13.29 0.67 -6.93
CA LEU A 76 14.67 0.17 -6.91
C LEU A 76 14.76 -1.37 -6.89
N MET A 77 13.86 -2.04 -6.18
CA MET A 77 14.00 -3.45 -5.84
C MET A 77 13.61 -4.39 -6.98
N THR A 78 14.28 -5.54 -7.02
CA THR A 78 13.90 -6.71 -7.83
C THR A 78 13.50 -7.86 -6.93
N ASN A 79 12.84 -8.89 -7.51
CA ASN A 79 12.40 -10.05 -6.75
C ASN A 79 12.47 -11.32 -7.59
N PRO A 80 13.04 -12.41 -7.06
CA PRO A 80 13.20 -13.67 -7.78
C PRO A 80 11.90 -14.49 -7.92
N ALA A 81 10.77 -14.03 -7.41
CA ALA A 81 9.48 -14.72 -7.57
C ALA A 81 9.07 -14.88 -9.04
N ILE A 82 9.53 -13.98 -9.90
CA ILE A 82 9.39 -14.09 -11.36
C ILE A 82 10.74 -13.76 -11.99
N LEU A 83 11.18 -14.66 -12.84
CA LEU A 83 12.38 -14.47 -13.65
C LEU A 83 11.99 -14.21 -15.11
N TYR A 84 12.70 -13.32 -15.77
CA TYR A 84 12.55 -13.08 -17.20
C TYR A 84 13.89 -13.31 -17.92
N GLU A 85 14.06 -12.85 -19.13
CA GLU A 85 15.22 -13.11 -19.98
C GLU A 85 16.55 -13.24 -19.23
N ASN A 86 17.24 -14.38 -19.41
CA ASN A 86 18.53 -14.72 -18.79
C ASN A 86 18.50 -14.74 -17.25
N ASP A 87 17.42 -15.28 -16.67
CA ASP A 87 17.24 -15.44 -15.22
C ASP A 87 17.32 -14.12 -14.42
N LYS A 88 16.98 -13.01 -15.07
CA LYS A 88 16.89 -11.72 -14.38
C LYS A 88 15.63 -11.66 -13.52
N GLU A 89 15.78 -11.15 -12.33
CA GLU A 89 14.66 -10.88 -11.43
C GLU A 89 13.77 -9.76 -11.97
N ILE A 90 12.46 -9.92 -11.84
CA ILE A 90 11.50 -8.88 -12.21
C ILE A 90 11.65 -7.64 -11.32
N PRO A 91 11.50 -6.41 -11.87
CA PRO A 91 11.34 -5.23 -11.04
C PRO A 91 10.12 -5.41 -10.12
N GLU A 92 10.38 -5.47 -8.83
CA GLU A 92 9.38 -5.84 -7.81
C GLU A 92 8.18 -4.88 -7.77
N GLY A 93 8.42 -3.59 -7.99
CA GLY A 93 7.36 -2.59 -8.06
C GLY A 93 6.36 -2.79 -9.21
N LEU A 94 6.80 -3.38 -10.34
CA LEU A 94 5.91 -3.76 -11.45
C LEU A 94 5.07 -4.99 -11.08
N MET A 95 5.73 -6.00 -10.49
CA MET A 95 5.07 -7.20 -10.00
C MET A 95 4.00 -6.86 -8.97
N ASP A 96 4.34 -6.05 -7.99
CA ASP A 96 3.39 -5.61 -6.96
C ASP A 96 2.20 -4.88 -7.57
N ALA A 97 2.42 -3.90 -8.45
CA ALA A 97 1.33 -3.14 -9.06
C ALA A 97 0.35 -4.06 -9.80
N MET A 98 0.86 -5.04 -10.54
CA MET A 98 0.04 -6.00 -11.27
C MET A 98 -0.73 -6.93 -10.32
N PHE A 99 -0.03 -7.62 -9.41
CA PHE A 99 -0.65 -8.65 -8.58
C PHE A 99 -1.58 -8.06 -7.51
N THR A 100 -1.20 -6.96 -6.89
CA THR A 100 -2.05 -6.35 -5.86
C THR A 100 -3.34 -5.78 -6.45
N THR A 101 -3.29 -5.25 -7.67
CA THR A 101 -4.48 -4.79 -8.40
C THR A 101 -5.32 -5.97 -8.88
N LEU A 102 -4.70 -7.00 -9.49
CA LEU A 102 -5.39 -8.21 -9.95
C LEU A 102 -6.18 -8.88 -8.80
N ILE A 103 -5.55 -9.03 -7.65
CA ILE A 103 -6.19 -9.59 -6.45
C ILE A 103 -7.37 -8.72 -5.99
N ALA A 104 -7.21 -7.40 -6.04
CA ALA A 104 -8.26 -6.48 -5.62
C ALA A 104 -9.51 -6.51 -6.51
N ILE A 105 -9.41 -6.99 -7.76
CA ILE A 105 -10.56 -7.20 -8.66
C ILE A 105 -11.63 -8.08 -7.97
N TYR A 106 -11.22 -8.98 -7.09
CA TYR A 106 -12.15 -9.81 -6.34
C TYR A 106 -13.14 -8.96 -5.52
N ASP A 107 -12.64 -7.90 -4.89
CA ASP A 107 -13.48 -6.93 -4.15
C ASP A 107 -14.27 -6.03 -5.09
N LEU A 108 -13.65 -5.53 -6.16
CA LEU A 108 -14.27 -4.64 -7.13
C LEU A 108 -15.49 -5.26 -7.84
N ASN A 109 -15.45 -6.56 -8.10
CA ASN A 109 -16.51 -7.29 -8.80
C ASN A 109 -17.71 -7.67 -7.91
N ASN A 110 -17.84 -7.11 -6.73
CA ASN A 110 -18.97 -7.35 -5.80
C ASN A 110 -19.18 -8.81 -5.40
N ARG A 111 -18.14 -9.62 -5.42
CA ARG A 111 -18.24 -11.05 -5.08
C ARG A 111 -18.28 -11.29 -3.56
N ASN A 112 -18.12 -10.25 -2.77
CA ASN A 112 -18.11 -10.31 -1.31
C ASN A 112 -19.34 -9.62 -0.73
N ILE A 113 -19.89 -10.22 0.33
CA ILE A 113 -20.94 -9.60 1.15
C ILE A 113 -20.37 -8.35 1.84
N SER A 114 -19.15 -8.43 2.34
CA SER A 114 -18.43 -7.34 3.01
C SER A 114 -17.28 -6.86 2.15
N LYS A 115 -17.44 -5.69 1.53
CA LYS A 115 -16.45 -5.10 0.62
C LYS A 115 -15.36 -4.35 1.36
N ASN A 116 -14.15 -4.36 0.81
CA ASN A 116 -13.07 -3.49 1.23
C ASN A 116 -13.31 -2.04 0.77
N SER A 117 -13.60 -1.83 -0.51
CA SER A 117 -13.82 -0.51 -1.10
C SER A 117 -15.29 -0.29 -1.49
N SER A 118 -15.94 0.70 -0.89
CA SER A 118 -17.28 1.15 -1.30
C SER A 118 -17.26 1.85 -2.65
N GLU A 119 -16.16 2.54 -2.95
CA GLU A 119 -15.99 3.40 -4.15
C GLU A 119 -15.41 2.64 -5.35
N LYS A 120 -15.31 1.30 -5.26
CA LYS A 120 -14.73 0.46 -6.32
C LYS A 120 -13.34 0.94 -6.78
N SER A 121 -12.51 1.33 -5.83
CA SER A 121 -11.14 1.75 -6.08
C SER A 121 -10.16 0.86 -5.33
N VAL A 122 -8.94 0.74 -5.85
CA VAL A 122 -7.81 0.08 -5.21
C VAL A 122 -6.87 1.15 -4.71
N TYR A 123 -6.49 1.13 -3.44
CA TYR A 123 -5.64 2.16 -2.84
C TYR A 123 -4.25 1.59 -2.60
N ILE A 124 -3.29 2.02 -3.42
CA ILE A 124 -1.90 1.59 -3.36
C ILE A 124 -1.04 2.72 -2.82
N VAL A 125 -0.27 2.42 -1.78
CA VAL A 125 0.77 3.31 -1.26
C VAL A 125 2.06 3.02 -2.01
N LYS A 126 2.67 4.04 -2.60
CA LYS A 126 3.95 3.91 -3.31
C LYS A 126 5.05 4.62 -2.52
N PRO A 127 5.98 3.85 -1.91
CA PRO A 127 7.07 4.38 -1.11
C PRO A 127 8.27 4.79 -1.95
N LYS A 128 9.18 5.51 -1.31
CA LYS A 128 10.56 5.76 -1.80
C LYS A 128 10.67 6.37 -3.20
N MET A 129 9.69 7.19 -3.58
CA MET A 129 9.76 7.94 -4.83
C MET A 129 10.61 9.20 -4.67
N HIS A 130 11.52 9.44 -5.60
CA HIS A 130 12.45 10.57 -5.62
C HIS A 130 12.03 11.62 -6.65
N GLY A 131 10.98 12.35 -6.35
CA GLY A 131 10.56 13.50 -7.13
C GLY A 131 9.44 13.22 -8.14
N PRO A 132 9.02 14.26 -8.91
CA PRO A 132 7.87 14.20 -9.79
C PRO A 132 7.98 13.16 -10.91
N GLU A 133 9.17 12.94 -11.47
CA GLU A 133 9.39 12.00 -12.56
C GLU A 133 9.07 10.55 -12.13
N GLU A 134 9.43 10.17 -10.91
CA GLU A 134 9.11 8.85 -10.39
C GLU A 134 7.62 8.72 -10.06
N VAL A 135 6.95 9.81 -9.70
CA VAL A 135 5.49 9.83 -9.55
C VAL A 135 4.80 9.69 -10.91
N VAL A 136 5.29 10.37 -11.97
CA VAL A 136 4.81 10.17 -13.36
C VAL A 136 4.95 8.70 -13.75
N PHE A 137 6.11 8.11 -13.52
CA PHE A 137 6.35 6.71 -13.85
C PHE A 137 5.39 5.77 -13.09
N THR A 138 5.11 6.04 -11.81
CA THR A 138 4.12 5.29 -11.05
C THR A 138 2.71 5.43 -11.65
N ASN A 139 2.32 6.64 -12.06
CA ASN A 139 1.05 6.89 -12.73
C ASN A 139 0.93 6.11 -14.04
N ASP A 140 2.01 6.02 -14.80
CA ASP A 140 2.05 5.26 -16.07
C ASP A 140 1.97 3.76 -15.83
N ILE A 141 2.67 3.23 -14.82
CA ILE A 141 2.54 1.83 -14.38
C ILE A 141 1.08 1.52 -14.04
N PHE A 142 0.43 2.33 -13.22
CA PHE A 142 -0.96 2.09 -12.83
C PHE A 142 -1.93 2.21 -14.01
N SER A 143 -1.68 3.14 -14.93
CA SER A 143 -2.45 3.26 -16.15
C SER A 143 -2.32 2.01 -17.02
N LYS A 144 -1.11 1.45 -17.13
CA LYS A 144 -0.87 0.23 -17.90
C LYS A 144 -1.48 -1.01 -17.24
N VAL A 145 -1.43 -1.09 -15.92
CA VAL A 145 -2.08 -2.16 -15.16
C VAL A 145 -3.61 -2.11 -15.35
N GLU A 146 -4.22 -0.93 -15.28
CA GLU A 146 -5.64 -0.75 -15.54
C GLU A 146 -6.02 -1.19 -16.97
N GLU A 147 -5.22 -0.82 -17.97
CA GLU A 147 -5.42 -1.23 -19.35
C GLU A 147 -5.38 -2.76 -19.50
N ILE A 148 -4.31 -3.42 -18.98
CA ILE A 148 -4.14 -4.87 -19.05
C ILE A 148 -5.28 -5.63 -18.37
N LEU A 149 -5.73 -5.11 -17.22
CA LEU A 149 -6.78 -5.73 -16.42
C LEU A 149 -8.20 -5.28 -16.83
N ASN A 150 -8.32 -4.48 -17.88
CA ASN A 150 -9.58 -3.92 -18.38
C ASN A 150 -10.40 -3.23 -17.28
N LEU A 151 -9.72 -2.44 -16.47
CA LEU A 151 -10.32 -1.62 -15.41
C LEU A 151 -10.61 -0.20 -15.91
N PRO A 152 -11.64 0.46 -15.38
CA PRO A 152 -11.85 1.89 -15.63
C PRO A 152 -10.61 2.71 -15.25
N LYS A 153 -10.34 3.76 -16.01
CA LYS A 153 -9.25 4.70 -15.75
C LYS A 153 -9.37 5.29 -14.35
N TYR A 154 -8.24 5.37 -13.65
CA TYR A 154 -8.15 5.86 -12.27
C TYR A 154 -8.84 4.99 -11.21
N THR A 155 -9.09 3.72 -11.48
CA THR A 155 -9.52 2.74 -10.48
C THR A 155 -8.45 2.57 -9.39
N VAL A 156 -7.17 2.55 -9.79
CA VAL A 156 -6.04 2.47 -8.86
C VAL A 156 -5.71 3.87 -8.34
N LYS A 157 -5.87 4.08 -7.05
CA LYS A 157 -5.54 5.32 -6.35
C LYS A 157 -4.13 5.25 -5.75
N LEU A 158 -3.49 6.39 -5.64
CA LEU A 158 -2.12 6.54 -5.18
C LEU A 158 -2.05 7.25 -3.83
N GLY A 159 -1.42 6.61 -2.87
CA GLY A 159 -0.86 7.28 -1.69
C GLY A 159 0.61 7.60 -1.94
N ILE A 160 0.99 8.86 -1.95
CA ILE A 160 2.38 9.29 -2.08
C ILE A 160 3.03 9.27 -0.69
N MET A 161 4.16 8.57 -0.57
CA MET A 161 5.01 8.70 0.61
C MET A 161 5.93 9.91 0.43
N ASP A 162 5.75 10.92 1.27
CA ASP A 162 6.66 12.05 1.38
C ASP A 162 7.75 11.69 2.39
N GLU A 163 8.75 10.98 1.91
CA GLU A 163 9.81 10.40 2.74
C GLU A 163 11.20 10.51 2.09
N GLU A 164 11.27 11.06 0.89
CA GLU A 164 12.53 11.35 0.21
C GLU A 164 12.68 12.86 0.00
N ARG A 165 13.88 13.40 0.19
CA ARG A 165 14.14 14.83 0.13
C ARG A 165 13.65 15.48 -1.17
N ARG A 166 13.92 14.83 -2.31
CA ARG A 166 13.52 15.33 -3.63
C ARG A 166 12.00 15.39 -3.80
N THR A 167 11.28 14.47 -3.20
CA THR A 167 9.82 14.50 -3.17
C THR A 167 9.31 15.60 -2.26
N SER A 168 9.86 15.75 -1.05
CA SER A 168 9.43 16.78 -0.10
C SER A 168 9.55 18.20 -0.65
N VAL A 169 10.70 18.54 -1.27
CA VAL A 169 10.90 19.89 -1.82
C VAL A 169 10.10 20.16 -3.10
N ASN A 170 9.59 19.13 -3.74
CA ASN A 170 8.78 19.19 -4.96
C ASN A 170 7.38 18.59 -4.77
N LEU A 171 6.87 18.52 -3.55
CA LEU A 171 5.63 17.79 -3.22
C LEU A 171 4.44 18.25 -4.05
N LYS A 172 4.31 19.54 -4.30
CA LYS A 172 3.24 20.10 -5.14
C LYS A 172 3.28 19.56 -6.58
N GLU A 173 4.47 19.43 -7.15
CA GLU A 173 4.65 18.86 -8.50
C GLU A 173 4.45 17.35 -8.49
N CYS A 174 4.84 16.66 -7.43
CA CYS A 174 4.52 15.23 -7.23
C CYS A 174 3.01 15.00 -7.22
N ILE A 175 2.25 15.83 -6.50
CA ILE A 175 0.78 15.76 -6.49
C ILE A 175 0.23 16.02 -7.89
N ARG A 176 0.71 17.06 -8.58
CA ARG A 176 0.27 17.41 -9.94
C ARG A 176 0.52 16.28 -10.94
N ALA A 177 1.66 15.59 -10.82
CA ALA A 177 2.02 14.46 -11.69
C ALA A 177 1.00 13.30 -11.66
N ALA A 178 0.22 13.18 -10.57
CA ALA A 178 -0.78 12.13 -10.41
C ALA A 178 -2.11 12.66 -9.86
N GLU A 179 -2.48 13.91 -10.16
CA GLU A 179 -3.62 14.63 -9.57
C GLU A 179 -4.94 13.86 -9.58
N ASN A 180 -5.18 13.06 -10.63
CA ASN A 180 -6.41 12.26 -10.77
C ASN A 180 -6.39 10.94 -9.98
N ARG A 181 -5.24 10.58 -9.38
CA ARG A 181 -5.06 9.33 -8.61
C ARG A 181 -4.78 9.56 -7.13
N VAL A 182 -4.16 10.69 -6.77
CA VAL A 182 -3.72 10.93 -5.39
C VAL A 182 -4.90 10.91 -4.44
N ALA A 183 -4.87 9.96 -3.50
CA ALA A 183 -5.87 9.84 -2.45
C ALA A 183 -5.38 10.44 -1.13
N PHE A 184 -4.07 10.39 -0.86
CA PHE A 184 -3.45 10.96 0.34
C PHE A 184 -1.94 11.11 0.18
N ILE A 185 -1.37 11.86 1.10
CA ILE A 185 0.07 12.00 1.31
C ILE A 185 0.37 11.46 2.71
N ASN A 186 1.44 10.68 2.84
CA ASN A 186 1.94 10.24 4.14
C ASN A 186 3.39 10.71 4.31
N THR A 187 3.71 11.31 5.43
CA THR A 187 5.07 11.76 5.75
C THR A 187 5.82 10.69 6.52
N GLY A 188 6.88 10.14 5.91
CA GLY A 188 7.75 9.13 6.51
C GLY A 188 9.06 9.74 7.00
N PHE A 189 9.34 9.71 8.31
CA PHE A 189 10.54 10.35 8.85
C PHE A 189 11.77 9.44 8.87
N LEU A 190 11.61 8.12 8.86
CA LEU A 190 12.75 7.17 8.92
C LEU A 190 13.54 7.21 7.61
N ASP A 191 12.89 7.03 6.47
CA ASP A 191 13.53 7.10 5.17
C ASP A 191 14.04 8.51 4.87
N ARG A 192 13.29 9.53 5.27
CA ARG A 192 13.72 10.91 5.14
C ARG A 192 15.01 11.19 5.92
N THR A 193 15.15 10.64 7.12
CA THR A 193 16.39 10.73 7.89
C THR A 193 17.55 10.06 7.16
N GLY A 194 17.33 8.87 6.59
CA GLY A 194 18.33 8.17 5.80
C GLY A 194 18.77 8.93 4.54
N ASP A 195 17.83 9.53 3.83
CA ASP A 195 18.10 10.30 2.61
C ASP A 195 18.89 11.60 2.88
N GLU A 196 18.76 12.16 4.06
CA GLU A 196 19.42 13.41 4.46
C GLU A 196 20.64 13.24 5.39
N ILE A 197 20.95 12.02 5.82
CA ILE A 197 21.87 11.80 6.94
C ILE A 197 23.23 12.46 6.76
N HIS A 198 23.80 12.41 5.57
CA HIS A 198 25.11 13.02 5.29
C HIS A 198 25.03 14.54 5.34
N THR A 199 24.03 15.15 4.74
CA THR A 199 23.81 16.60 4.80
C THR A 199 23.53 17.06 6.23
N SER A 200 22.74 16.31 6.98
CA SER A 200 22.42 16.64 8.36
C SER A 200 23.62 16.52 9.28
N THR A 201 24.51 15.55 9.03
CA THR A 201 25.75 15.37 9.80
C THR A 201 26.67 16.58 9.68
N GLU A 202 26.74 17.22 8.50
CA GLU A 202 27.50 18.44 8.29
C GLU A 202 26.97 19.65 9.11
N ALA A 203 25.69 19.65 9.42
CA ALA A 203 25.08 20.68 10.27
C ALA A 203 25.37 20.49 11.76
N GLY A 204 25.91 19.33 12.17
CA GLY A 204 26.19 18.98 13.55
C GLY A 204 24.99 18.34 14.27
N PRO A 205 25.08 18.17 15.60
CA PRO A 205 24.06 17.48 16.35
C PRO A 205 22.73 18.27 16.42
N PHE A 206 21.62 17.56 16.26
CA PHE A 206 20.28 18.11 16.40
C PHE A 206 19.80 18.07 17.86
N LEU A 207 18.83 18.91 18.16
CA LEU A 207 18.08 18.83 19.41
C LEU A 207 17.37 17.46 19.52
N LYS A 208 17.20 17.02 20.75
CA LYS A 208 16.39 15.83 21.01
C LYS A 208 14.96 16.06 20.52
N LYS A 209 14.32 15.01 20.03
CA LYS A 209 12.95 15.09 19.45
C LYS A 209 11.93 15.70 20.41
N GLY A 210 12.09 15.48 21.73
CA GLY A 210 11.25 16.10 22.76
C GLY A 210 11.42 17.61 22.86
N ASP A 211 12.60 18.12 22.52
CA ASP A 211 12.95 19.53 22.63
C ASP A 211 12.59 20.34 21.36
N MET A 212 12.13 19.64 20.28
CA MET A 212 11.70 20.25 19.03
C MET A 212 10.21 20.61 19.00
N LYS A 213 9.45 20.26 20.03
CA LYS A 213 7.99 20.47 20.10
C LYS A 213 7.61 21.86 20.57
#